data_5d4dacc37858017176515516266986b9
#
_entry.id   5d4dacc37858017176515516266986b9
#
_cell.length_a   1.000
_cell.length_b   1.000
_cell.length_c   1.000
_cell.angle_alpha   90.00
_cell.angle_beta   90.00
_cell.angle_gamma   90.00
#
_symmetry.space_group_name_H-M   'P 1'
#
loop_
_entity.id
_entity.type
_entity.pdbx_description
1 polymer ?
#
loop_
_entity_poly.entity_id
_entity_poly.type
_entity_poly.pdbx_seq_one_letter_code
_entity_poly.pdbx_strand_id
1 'polypeptide(L)'
;MSDILLTAYPGSILGPIAKLLGILMDWIYSGISNITGGRVESVVLSIVIITIIIYMCLLPLTIKQQKFSKLSQKMQPEMQAIQAKYKNKKDQASMMAMQEETQLLYQKYGISPMGSCVQMLIQMPILFALYRVFYNIPAYLSGVKGSFTGLVDSIQQTSGYQNTLVSLMEKYNVVTSSGLNASNAASKLADASGDTLSNYIIDILYKLPSKGWDALMDGKFFDGIQSAVEKTHDALLHFNYFLGLNISDT
;
A
#
# COMPACT_ATOMS: atom_id res chain seq x y z
N MET A 1 15.64 2.66 15.01
CA MET A 1 14.71 3.28 14.02
C MET A 1 15.01 2.88 12.57
N SER A 2 16.10 2.20 12.27
CA SER A 2 16.46 1.75 10.90
C SER A 2 15.96 0.35 10.53
N ASP A 3 15.44 -0.41 11.49
CA ASP A 3 15.18 -1.84 11.31
C ASP A 3 13.80 -2.20 10.73
N ILE A 4 12.91 -1.23 10.64
CA ILE A 4 11.55 -1.43 10.08
C ILE A 4 11.56 -1.53 8.55
N LEU A 5 12.69 -1.21 7.89
CA LEU A 5 12.72 -0.87 6.47
C LEU A 5 13.19 -2.00 5.53
N LEU A 6 13.58 -3.17 6.04
CA LEU A 6 14.17 -4.23 5.21
C LEU A 6 13.18 -4.90 4.25
N THR A 7 11.91 -4.90 4.56
CA THR A 7 10.83 -5.38 3.68
C THR A 7 10.02 -4.25 3.04
N ALA A 8 10.37 -2.99 3.36
CA ALA A 8 9.77 -1.82 2.75
C ALA A 8 10.18 -1.70 1.27
N TYR A 9 9.30 -1.11 0.47
CA TYR A 9 9.51 -0.96 -0.97
C TYR A 9 10.75 -0.10 -1.29
N PRO A 10 11.76 -0.64 -2.00
CA PRO A 10 13.05 0.04 -2.24
C PRO A 10 13.05 1.03 -3.41
N GLY A 11 11.90 1.30 -4.04
CA GLY A 11 11.81 2.19 -5.21
C GLY A 11 12.26 3.62 -4.92
N SER A 12 13.04 4.22 -5.83
CA SER A 12 13.67 5.54 -5.65
C SER A 12 12.66 6.69 -5.49
N ILE A 13 11.49 6.62 -6.08
CA ILE A 13 10.44 7.66 -5.97
C ILE A 13 9.37 7.27 -4.95
N LEU A 14 8.85 6.04 -5.05
CA LEU A 14 7.77 5.56 -4.19
C LEU A 14 8.27 5.14 -2.80
N GLY A 15 9.52 4.71 -2.67
CA GLY A 15 10.11 4.29 -1.41
C GLY A 15 10.08 5.38 -0.32
N PRO A 16 10.59 6.59 -0.57
CA PRO A 16 10.54 7.69 0.39
C PRO A 16 9.10 8.08 0.78
N ILE A 17 8.16 8.07 -0.18
CA ILE A 17 6.75 8.37 0.08
C ILE A 17 6.12 7.26 0.95
N ALA A 18 6.34 5.99 0.61
CA ALA A 18 5.85 4.86 1.38
C ALA A 18 6.44 4.84 2.79
N LYS A 19 7.72 5.20 2.94
CA LYS A 19 8.38 5.34 4.25
C LYS A 19 7.73 6.43 5.10
N LEU A 20 7.50 7.62 4.53
CA LEU A 20 6.84 8.72 5.23
C LEU A 20 5.43 8.33 5.68
N LEU A 21 4.66 7.73 4.79
CA LEU A 21 3.30 7.25 5.10
C LEU A 21 3.31 6.13 6.14
N GLY A 22 4.28 5.23 6.08
CA GLY A 22 4.47 4.17 7.06
C GLY A 22 4.80 4.70 8.46
N ILE A 23 5.73 5.66 8.56
CA ILE A 23 6.06 6.33 9.83
C ILE A 23 4.83 7.03 10.41
N LEU A 24 4.08 7.76 9.57
CA LEU A 24 2.87 8.43 10.01
C LEU A 24 1.81 7.43 10.50
N MET A 25 1.66 6.30 9.79
CA MET A 25 0.74 5.24 10.17
C MET A 25 1.13 4.57 11.49
N ASP A 26 2.42 4.30 11.72
CA ASP A 26 2.94 3.72 12.96
C ASP A 26 2.74 4.68 14.14
N TRP A 27 2.92 5.98 13.94
CA TRP A 27 2.63 7.00 14.95
C TRP A 27 1.15 7.05 15.32
N ILE A 28 0.25 6.98 14.32
CA ILE A 28 -1.19 6.96 14.55
C ILE A 28 -1.57 5.69 15.33
N TYR A 29 -1.08 4.53 14.89
CA TYR A 29 -1.33 3.26 15.53
C TYR A 29 -0.86 3.25 17.00
N SER A 30 0.39 3.66 17.24
CA SER A 30 0.96 3.74 18.58
C SER A 30 0.23 4.78 19.45
N GLY A 31 -0.20 5.89 18.86
CA GLY A 31 -1.00 6.91 19.54
C GLY A 31 -2.35 6.37 20.00
N ILE A 32 -3.06 5.64 19.14
CA ILE A 32 -4.34 4.99 19.46
C ILE A 32 -4.14 3.99 20.60
N SER A 33 -3.15 3.10 20.48
CA SER A 33 -2.85 2.09 21.49
C SER A 33 -2.53 2.72 22.85
N ASN A 34 -1.72 3.79 22.89
CA ASN A 34 -1.37 4.49 24.12
C ASN A 34 -2.58 5.20 24.76
N ILE A 35 -3.43 5.88 23.98
CA ILE A 35 -4.61 6.60 24.48
C ILE A 35 -5.66 5.61 25.02
N THR A 36 -5.81 4.46 24.37
CA THR A 36 -6.80 3.44 24.74
C THR A 36 -6.28 2.43 25.77
N GLY A 37 -5.03 2.55 26.20
CA GLY A 37 -4.38 1.60 27.11
C GLY A 37 -4.28 0.20 26.52
N GLY A 38 -4.05 0.10 25.20
CA GLY A 38 -3.95 -1.19 24.48
C GLY A 38 -5.29 -1.88 24.20
N ARG A 39 -6.42 -1.23 24.51
CA ARG A 39 -7.75 -1.83 24.28
C ARG A 39 -8.20 -1.79 22.83
N VAL A 40 -7.67 -0.85 22.06
CA VAL A 40 -7.99 -0.67 20.63
C VAL A 40 -6.70 -0.70 19.83
N GLU A 41 -6.31 -1.87 19.40
CA GLU A 41 -5.17 -2.09 18.50
C GLU A 41 -5.70 -2.37 17.08
N SER A 42 -6.37 -1.40 16.47
CA SER A 42 -6.98 -1.56 15.16
C SER A 42 -6.15 -0.90 14.07
N VAL A 43 -5.59 -1.72 13.19
CA VAL A 43 -4.93 -1.29 11.95
C VAL A 43 -5.93 -0.53 11.07
N VAL A 44 -7.19 -0.97 11.04
CA VAL A 44 -8.24 -0.35 10.23
C VAL A 44 -8.53 1.07 10.67
N LEU A 45 -8.61 1.32 11.98
CA LEU A 45 -8.80 2.67 12.50
C LEU A 45 -7.62 3.58 12.13
N SER A 46 -6.40 3.05 12.17
CA SER A 46 -5.20 3.77 11.73
C SER A 46 -5.26 4.11 10.24
N ILE A 47 -5.76 3.20 9.40
CA ILE A 47 -5.98 3.43 7.96
C ILE A 47 -7.01 4.54 7.74
N VAL A 48 -8.11 4.55 8.47
CA VAL A 48 -9.14 5.60 8.36
C VAL A 48 -8.56 6.96 8.74
N ILE A 49 -7.85 7.05 9.85
CA ILE A 49 -7.27 8.31 10.32
C ILE A 49 -6.20 8.83 9.34
N ILE A 50 -5.27 7.99 8.88
CA ILE A 50 -4.26 8.41 7.91
C ILE A 50 -4.90 8.87 6.60
N THR A 51 -5.98 8.21 6.17
CA THR A 51 -6.73 8.59 4.98
C THR A 51 -7.32 9.99 5.14
N ILE A 52 -7.94 10.29 6.29
CA ILE A 52 -8.48 11.62 6.59
C ILE A 52 -7.35 12.67 6.57
N ILE A 53 -6.21 12.40 7.19
CA ILE A 53 -5.05 13.31 7.22
C ILE A 53 -4.56 13.61 5.80
N ILE A 54 -4.42 12.57 4.96
CA ILE A 54 -3.99 12.73 3.58
C ILE A 54 -4.98 13.59 2.80
N TYR A 55 -6.29 13.35 2.93
CA TYR A 55 -7.32 14.17 2.27
C TYR A 55 -7.30 15.63 2.77
N MET A 56 -7.08 15.86 4.05
CA MET A 56 -6.92 17.23 4.58
C MET A 56 -5.68 17.92 3.99
N CYS A 57 -4.56 17.23 3.87
CA CYS A 57 -3.36 17.78 3.24
C CYS A 57 -3.57 18.08 1.74
N LEU A 58 -4.36 17.25 1.05
CA LEU A 58 -4.67 17.43 -0.37
C LEU A 58 -5.84 18.40 -0.62
N LEU A 59 -6.56 18.84 0.41
CA LEU A 59 -7.74 19.68 0.29
C LEU A 59 -7.49 20.99 -0.50
N PRO A 60 -6.40 21.76 -0.28
CA PRO A 60 -6.15 22.97 -1.07
C PRO A 60 -5.94 22.66 -2.55
N LEU A 61 -5.33 21.53 -2.88
CA LEU A 61 -5.16 21.08 -4.27
C LEU A 61 -6.50 20.69 -4.88
N THR A 62 -7.33 19.95 -4.13
CA THR A 62 -8.67 19.52 -4.55
C THR A 62 -9.59 20.73 -4.80
N ILE A 63 -9.53 21.78 -3.97
CA ILE A 63 -10.30 23.01 -4.20
C ILE A 63 -9.88 23.69 -5.52
N LYS A 64 -8.57 23.79 -5.80
CA LYS A 64 -8.09 24.34 -7.07
C LYS A 64 -8.58 23.53 -8.27
N GLN A 65 -8.61 22.21 -8.16
CA GLN A 65 -9.12 21.33 -9.20
C GLN A 65 -10.63 21.52 -9.42
N GLN A 66 -11.42 21.61 -8.35
CA GLN A 66 -12.87 21.86 -8.49
C GLN A 66 -13.15 23.21 -9.16
N LYS A 67 -12.37 24.25 -8.85
CA LYS A 67 -12.46 25.54 -9.56
C LYS A 67 -12.14 25.38 -11.04
N PHE A 68 -11.06 24.66 -11.37
CA PHE A 68 -10.69 24.35 -12.76
C PHE A 68 -11.82 23.60 -13.47
N SER A 69 -12.39 22.56 -12.86
CA SER A 69 -13.49 21.77 -13.43
C SER A 69 -14.72 22.63 -13.73
N LYS A 70 -15.12 23.52 -12.79
CA LYS A 70 -16.25 24.45 -13.00
C LYS A 70 -15.99 25.45 -14.13
N LEU A 71 -14.77 25.98 -14.22
CA LEU A 71 -14.39 26.91 -15.30
C LEU A 71 -14.34 26.18 -16.65
N SER A 72 -13.82 24.95 -16.69
CA SER A 72 -13.83 24.11 -17.89
C SER A 72 -15.24 23.83 -18.40
N GLN A 73 -16.18 23.53 -17.48
CA GLN A 73 -17.60 23.33 -17.85
C GLN A 73 -18.21 24.61 -18.47
N LYS A 74 -17.92 25.79 -17.92
CA LYS A 74 -18.38 27.06 -18.48
C LYS A 74 -17.76 27.37 -19.85
N MET A 75 -16.53 26.96 -20.09
CA MET A 75 -15.80 27.13 -21.33
C MET A 75 -16.29 26.18 -22.44
N GLN A 76 -16.90 25.03 -22.07
CA GLN A 76 -17.24 23.94 -22.98
C GLN A 76 -18.09 24.38 -24.20
N PRO A 77 -19.12 25.25 -24.09
CA PRO A 77 -19.91 25.65 -25.24
C PRO A 77 -19.05 26.49 -26.26
N GLU A 78 -18.18 27.38 -25.79
CA GLU A 78 -17.27 28.13 -26.66
C GLU A 78 -16.24 27.20 -27.33
N MET A 79 -15.75 26.20 -26.60
CA MET A 79 -14.87 25.18 -27.15
C MET A 79 -15.54 24.37 -28.26
N GLN A 80 -16.79 23.96 -28.05
CA GLN A 80 -17.57 23.25 -29.07
C GLN A 80 -17.81 24.13 -30.31
N ALA A 81 -18.05 25.44 -30.15
CA ALA A 81 -18.19 26.36 -31.26
C ALA A 81 -16.90 26.46 -32.08
N ILE A 82 -15.73 26.55 -31.44
CA ILE A 82 -14.43 26.52 -32.13
C ILE A 82 -14.27 25.20 -32.89
N GLN A 83 -14.50 24.07 -32.23
CA GLN A 83 -14.40 22.75 -32.89
C GLN A 83 -15.36 22.60 -34.08
N ALA A 84 -16.58 23.11 -33.98
CA ALA A 84 -17.56 23.11 -35.08
C ALA A 84 -17.09 23.95 -36.27
N LYS A 85 -16.50 25.13 -36.01
CA LYS A 85 -15.97 26.03 -37.03
C LYS A 85 -14.88 25.38 -37.91
N TYR A 86 -14.10 24.46 -37.31
CA TYR A 86 -12.97 23.80 -37.99
C TYR A 86 -13.22 22.32 -38.33
N LYS A 87 -14.42 21.76 -38.00
CA LYS A 87 -14.76 20.35 -38.16
C LYS A 87 -14.45 19.74 -39.53
N ASN A 88 -14.63 20.53 -40.61
CA ASN A 88 -14.46 20.04 -41.97
C ASN A 88 -13.15 20.54 -42.63
N LYS A 89 -12.30 21.22 -41.90
CA LYS A 89 -11.04 21.79 -42.42
C LYS A 89 -9.89 20.93 -41.87
N LYS A 90 -9.19 20.24 -42.80
CA LYS A 90 -8.07 19.35 -42.46
C LYS A 90 -6.71 19.88 -42.88
N ASP A 91 -6.69 21.10 -43.43
CA ASP A 91 -5.47 21.78 -43.84
C ASP A 91 -4.66 22.23 -42.59
N GLN A 92 -3.35 22.26 -42.71
CA GLN A 92 -2.45 22.61 -41.63
C GLN A 92 -2.68 24.02 -41.09
N ALA A 93 -3.02 24.96 -41.94
CA ALA A 93 -3.31 26.34 -41.55
C ALA A 93 -4.57 26.44 -40.67
N SER A 94 -5.64 25.70 -41.01
CA SER A 94 -6.87 25.64 -40.20
C SER A 94 -6.64 24.92 -38.85
N MET A 95 -5.80 23.91 -38.81
CA MET A 95 -5.43 23.24 -37.53
C MET A 95 -4.65 24.18 -36.61
N MET A 96 -3.71 24.96 -37.15
CA MET A 96 -2.97 25.96 -36.38
C MET A 96 -3.90 27.07 -35.85
N ALA A 97 -4.80 27.60 -36.72
CA ALA A 97 -5.79 28.59 -36.29
C ALA A 97 -6.74 28.07 -35.20
N MET A 98 -7.21 26.82 -35.30
CA MET A 98 -8.01 26.17 -34.24
C MET A 98 -7.24 26.09 -32.93
N GLN A 99 -5.95 25.73 -32.97
CA GLN A 99 -5.10 25.63 -31.81
C GLN A 99 -4.86 26.99 -31.15
N GLU A 100 -4.66 28.04 -31.96
CA GLU A 100 -4.52 29.40 -31.48
C GLU A 100 -5.80 29.92 -30.82
N GLU A 101 -6.98 29.77 -31.48
CA GLU A 101 -8.27 30.17 -30.89
C GLU A 101 -8.54 29.38 -29.58
N THR A 102 -8.19 28.10 -29.54
CA THR A 102 -8.31 27.29 -28.34
C THR A 102 -7.41 27.79 -27.21
N GLN A 103 -6.17 28.17 -27.53
CA GLN A 103 -5.23 28.73 -26.55
C GLN A 103 -5.70 30.08 -26.01
N LEU A 104 -6.21 30.97 -26.88
CA LEU A 104 -6.81 32.24 -26.47
C LEU A 104 -8.03 32.03 -25.55
N LEU A 105 -8.85 31.01 -25.84
CA LEU A 105 -9.97 30.65 -24.99
C LEU A 105 -9.53 30.22 -23.59
N TYR A 106 -8.50 29.36 -23.47
CA TYR A 106 -7.91 29.02 -22.19
C TYR A 106 -7.38 30.25 -21.43
N GLN A 107 -6.72 31.18 -22.12
CA GLN A 107 -6.23 32.42 -21.52
C GLN A 107 -7.40 33.31 -21.06
N LYS A 108 -8.48 33.44 -21.85
CA LYS A 108 -9.69 34.19 -21.47
C LYS A 108 -10.31 33.72 -20.15
N TYR A 109 -10.31 32.41 -19.91
CA TYR A 109 -10.83 31.83 -18.70
C TYR A 109 -9.79 31.70 -17.57
N GLY A 110 -8.52 32.06 -17.82
CA GLY A 110 -7.43 31.98 -16.83
C GLY A 110 -7.12 30.57 -16.36
N ILE A 111 -7.35 29.56 -17.21
CA ILE A 111 -7.12 28.15 -16.91
C ILE A 111 -6.05 27.57 -17.84
N SER A 112 -5.29 26.60 -17.32
CA SER A 112 -4.28 25.87 -18.09
C SER A 112 -4.86 24.54 -18.60
N PRO A 113 -4.63 24.12 -19.85
CA PRO A 113 -5.06 22.82 -20.36
C PRO A 113 -4.46 21.66 -19.56
N MET A 114 -3.34 21.88 -18.89
CA MET A 114 -2.69 20.87 -18.05
C MET A 114 -3.24 20.78 -16.61
N GLY A 115 -4.18 21.64 -16.21
CA GLY A 115 -4.64 21.72 -14.82
C GLY A 115 -5.27 20.44 -14.27
N SER A 116 -5.93 19.64 -15.11
CA SER A 116 -6.48 18.33 -14.71
C SER A 116 -5.40 17.24 -14.63
N CYS A 117 -4.40 17.30 -15.50
CA CYS A 117 -3.33 16.28 -15.55
C CYS A 117 -2.40 16.37 -14.32
N VAL A 118 -2.15 17.58 -13.82
CA VAL A 118 -1.27 17.79 -12.66
C VAL A 118 -1.76 17.06 -11.43
N GLN A 119 -3.08 17.03 -11.20
CA GLN A 119 -3.62 16.28 -10.07
C GLN A 119 -3.39 14.79 -10.19
N MET A 120 -3.61 14.20 -11.37
CA MET A 120 -3.37 12.78 -11.60
C MET A 120 -1.90 12.43 -11.36
N LEU A 121 -0.97 13.30 -11.80
CA LEU A 121 0.47 13.12 -11.57
C LEU A 121 0.87 13.15 -10.09
N ILE A 122 0.17 13.93 -9.26
CA ILE A 122 0.41 13.98 -7.81
C ILE A 122 -0.30 12.82 -7.10
N GLN A 123 -1.53 12.50 -7.48
CA GLN A 123 -2.35 11.49 -6.83
C GLN A 123 -1.82 10.07 -7.03
N MET A 124 -1.34 9.74 -8.24
CA MET A 124 -0.89 8.38 -8.56
C MET A 124 0.28 7.89 -7.69
N PRO A 125 1.37 8.66 -7.48
CA PRO A 125 2.45 8.24 -6.58
C PRO A 125 1.97 8.00 -5.14
N ILE A 126 1.05 8.82 -4.63
CA ILE A 126 0.49 8.69 -3.28
C ILE A 126 -0.34 7.41 -3.19
N LEU A 127 -1.19 7.15 -4.18
CA LEU A 127 -2.02 5.93 -4.23
C LEU A 127 -1.15 4.66 -4.28
N PHE A 128 -0.12 4.64 -5.15
CA PHE A 128 0.79 3.51 -5.22
C PHE A 128 1.61 3.31 -3.95
N ALA A 129 2.03 4.40 -3.29
CA ALA A 129 2.73 4.32 -2.01
C ALA A 129 1.83 3.76 -0.90
N LEU A 130 0.57 4.23 -0.81
CA LEU A 130 -0.43 3.68 0.12
C LEU A 130 -0.70 2.20 -0.15
N TYR A 131 -0.89 1.82 -1.42
CA TYR A 131 -1.05 0.41 -1.79
C TYR A 131 0.13 -0.43 -1.28
N ARG A 132 1.38 0.04 -1.42
CA ARG A 132 2.56 -0.66 -0.93
C ARG A 132 2.59 -0.79 0.60
N VAL A 133 2.19 0.25 1.32
CA VAL A 133 2.09 0.23 2.79
C VAL A 133 1.03 -0.78 3.23
N PHE A 134 -0.17 -0.74 2.64
CA PHE A 134 -1.26 -1.64 3.02
C PHE A 134 -1.01 -3.09 2.58
N TYR A 135 -0.33 -3.27 1.46
CA TYR A 135 0.03 -4.61 0.99
C TYR A 135 1.06 -5.31 1.89
N ASN A 136 1.85 -4.56 2.68
CA ASN A 136 2.87 -5.11 3.57
C ASN A 136 2.88 -4.40 4.93
N ILE A 137 1.77 -4.43 5.64
CA ILE A 137 1.56 -3.77 6.93
C ILE A 137 2.66 -4.08 7.96
N PRO A 138 3.13 -5.34 8.15
CA PRO A 138 4.17 -5.64 9.14
C PRO A 138 5.49 -4.92 8.88
N ALA A 139 5.76 -4.51 7.63
CA ALA A 139 6.95 -3.73 7.30
C ALA A 139 6.89 -2.27 7.80
N TYR A 140 5.70 -1.78 8.13
CA TYR A 140 5.46 -0.38 8.47
C TYR A 140 4.87 -0.18 9.86
N LEU A 141 4.25 -1.21 10.46
CA LEU A 141 3.67 -1.15 11.79
C LEU A 141 4.43 -2.06 12.76
N SER A 142 5.10 -1.42 13.72
CA SER A 142 5.92 -2.09 14.75
C SER A 142 5.09 -3.05 15.62
N GLY A 143 3.86 -2.68 15.98
CA GLY A 143 2.96 -3.53 16.76
C GLY A 143 2.58 -4.81 16.03
N VAL A 144 2.23 -4.71 14.75
CA VAL A 144 1.90 -5.90 13.93
C VAL A 144 3.14 -6.77 13.70
N LYS A 145 4.31 -6.15 13.41
CA LYS A 145 5.59 -6.88 13.32
C LYS A 145 5.89 -7.64 14.60
N GLY A 146 5.70 -6.99 15.75
CA GLY A 146 5.96 -7.56 17.07
C GLY A 146 5.16 -8.82 17.38
N SER A 147 3.92 -8.95 16.87
CA SER A 147 3.10 -10.14 17.08
C SER A 147 3.67 -11.39 16.39
N PHE A 148 4.52 -11.25 15.38
CA PHE A 148 5.18 -12.36 14.72
C PHE A 148 6.45 -12.86 15.42
N THR A 149 7.05 -12.06 16.31
CA THR A 149 8.39 -12.34 16.87
C THR A 149 8.47 -13.73 17.50
N GLY A 150 7.52 -14.08 18.37
CA GLY A 150 7.52 -15.38 19.03
C GLY A 150 7.37 -16.58 18.08
N LEU A 151 6.59 -16.42 17.02
CA LEU A 151 6.45 -17.46 15.98
C LEU A 151 7.71 -17.58 15.12
N VAL A 152 8.32 -16.44 14.73
CA VAL A 152 9.57 -16.43 13.99
C VAL A 152 10.70 -17.09 14.77
N ASP A 153 10.84 -16.79 16.07
CA ASP A 153 11.83 -17.40 16.95
C ASP A 153 11.62 -18.93 17.06
N SER A 154 10.36 -19.36 17.19
CA SER A 154 10.02 -20.79 17.25
C SER A 154 10.34 -21.51 15.93
N ILE A 155 10.04 -20.88 14.79
CA ILE A 155 10.39 -21.41 13.45
C ILE A 155 11.89 -21.53 13.29
N GLN A 156 12.67 -20.51 13.64
CA GLN A 156 14.14 -20.50 13.49
C GLN A 156 14.82 -21.54 14.37
N GLN A 157 14.22 -21.94 15.48
CA GLN A 157 14.72 -23.01 16.35
C GLN A 157 14.44 -24.41 15.80
N THR A 158 13.55 -24.54 14.81
CA THR A 158 13.21 -25.84 14.21
C THR A 158 14.26 -26.24 13.17
N SER A 159 14.79 -27.45 13.27
CA SER A 159 15.77 -27.96 12.30
C SER A 159 15.17 -28.03 10.89
N GLY A 160 15.89 -27.50 9.89
CA GLY A 160 15.46 -27.55 8.48
C GLY A 160 14.32 -26.60 8.12
N TYR A 161 14.03 -25.59 8.96
CA TYR A 161 12.92 -24.64 8.76
C TYR A 161 12.92 -23.95 7.39
N GLN A 162 14.11 -23.69 6.79
CA GLN A 162 14.18 -23.05 5.48
C GLN A 162 13.51 -23.90 4.40
N ASN A 163 13.81 -25.21 4.37
CA ASN A 163 13.18 -26.12 3.41
C ASN A 163 11.67 -26.24 3.64
N THR A 164 11.26 -26.24 4.92
CA THR A 164 9.84 -26.27 5.29
C THR A 164 9.11 -25.01 4.83
N LEU A 165 9.73 -23.82 4.99
CA LEU A 165 9.18 -22.56 4.48
C LEU A 165 9.09 -22.54 2.95
N VAL A 166 10.09 -23.07 2.24
CA VAL A 166 10.03 -23.20 0.77
C VAL A 166 8.87 -24.09 0.35
N SER A 167 8.71 -25.27 0.99
CA SER A 167 7.59 -26.19 0.74
C SER A 167 6.22 -25.56 1.03
N LEU A 168 6.13 -24.74 2.07
CA LEU A 168 4.93 -23.99 2.41
C LEU A 168 4.62 -22.95 1.32
N MET A 169 5.63 -22.20 0.87
CA MET A 169 5.48 -21.21 -0.21
C MET A 169 5.06 -21.87 -1.53
N GLU A 170 5.65 -23.00 -1.87
CA GLU A 170 5.32 -23.76 -3.09
C GLU A 170 3.87 -24.25 -3.05
N LYS A 171 3.47 -24.90 -1.95
CA LYS A 171 2.13 -25.47 -1.79
C LYS A 171 1.02 -24.41 -1.88
N TYR A 172 1.25 -23.21 -1.35
CA TYR A 172 0.25 -22.13 -1.28
C TYR A 172 0.49 -20.99 -2.28
N ASN A 173 1.44 -21.15 -3.20
CA ASN A 173 1.83 -20.13 -4.18
C ASN A 173 2.14 -18.76 -3.55
N VAL A 174 2.86 -18.75 -2.43
CA VAL A 174 3.16 -17.52 -1.70
C VAL A 174 4.21 -16.71 -2.46
N VAL A 175 3.88 -15.46 -2.78
CA VAL A 175 4.81 -14.46 -3.32
C VAL A 175 4.78 -13.24 -2.42
N THR A 176 5.93 -12.87 -1.88
CA THR A 176 6.05 -11.75 -0.94
C THR A 176 6.27 -10.42 -1.65
N SER A 177 6.07 -9.33 -0.93
CA SER A 177 6.32 -7.96 -1.42
C SER A 177 7.80 -7.70 -1.72
N SER A 178 8.71 -8.42 -1.06
CA SER A 178 10.16 -8.39 -1.30
C SER A 178 10.60 -9.25 -2.50
N GLY A 179 9.64 -9.88 -3.19
CA GLY A 179 9.89 -10.72 -4.36
C GLY A 179 10.42 -12.11 -4.02
N LEU A 180 10.27 -12.59 -2.76
CA LEU A 180 10.45 -14.01 -2.46
C LEU A 180 9.32 -14.80 -3.06
N ASN A 181 9.68 -15.92 -3.66
CA ASN A 181 8.80 -16.96 -4.14
C ASN A 181 9.49 -18.32 -3.95
N ALA A 182 8.79 -19.42 -4.18
CA ALA A 182 9.34 -20.76 -3.97
C ALA A 182 10.66 -21.02 -4.71
N SER A 183 10.86 -20.44 -5.91
CA SER A 183 12.06 -20.67 -6.71
C SER A 183 13.33 -19.99 -6.20
N ASN A 184 13.20 -18.88 -5.45
CA ASN A 184 14.35 -18.11 -4.96
C ASN A 184 14.45 -18.07 -3.42
N ALA A 185 13.45 -18.59 -2.71
CA ALA A 185 13.40 -18.53 -1.25
C ALA A 185 14.54 -19.30 -0.60
N ALA A 186 14.92 -20.47 -1.15
CA ALA A 186 15.98 -21.29 -0.57
C ALA A 186 17.30 -20.53 -0.47
N SER A 187 17.76 -19.89 -1.56
CA SER A 187 19.00 -19.11 -1.56
C SER A 187 18.89 -17.86 -0.67
N LYS A 188 17.79 -17.11 -0.78
CA LYS A 188 17.61 -15.88 0.00
C LYS A 188 17.48 -16.12 1.50
N LEU A 189 16.83 -17.20 1.93
CA LEU A 189 16.75 -17.58 3.34
C LEU A 189 18.08 -18.11 3.89
N ALA A 190 18.89 -18.77 3.04
CA ALA A 190 20.23 -19.23 3.43
C ALA A 190 21.23 -18.09 3.58
N ASP A 191 21.14 -17.08 2.71
CA ASP A 191 22.05 -15.92 2.70
C ASP A 191 21.65 -14.85 3.74
N ALA A 192 20.42 -14.88 4.23
CA ALA A 192 19.90 -13.90 5.18
C ALA A 192 20.25 -14.27 6.62
N SER A 193 20.46 -13.26 7.46
CA SER A 193 20.71 -13.41 8.89
C SER A 193 20.06 -12.29 9.70
N GLY A 194 19.90 -12.49 11.00
CA GLY A 194 19.35 -11.50 11.92
C GLY A 194 18.00 -10.98 11.48
N ASP A 195 17.82 -9.65 11.51
CA ASP A 195 16.57 -8.99 11.18
C ASP A 195 16.11 -9.23 9.74
N THR A 196 17.03 -9.38 8.80
CA THR A 196 16.67 -9.66 7.39
C THR A 196 15.99 -11.01 7.25
N LEU A 197 16.51 -12.02 7.91
CA LEU A 197 15.93 -13.36 7.93
C LEU A 197 14.55 -13.34 8.61
N SER A 198 14.44 -12.70 9.77
CA SER A 198 13.17 -12.56 10.49
C SER A 198 12.12 -11.85 9.63
N ASN A 199 12.50 -10.77 8.93
CA ASN A 199 11.60 -10.06 8.03
C ASN A 199 11.14 -10.92 6.84
N TYR A 200 12.00 -11.75 6.27
CA TYR A 200 11.59 -12.67 5.21
C TYR A 200 10.58 -13.71 5.70
N ILE A 201 10.79 -14.26 6.89
CA ILE A 201 9.85 -15.20 7.51
C ILE A 201 8.50 -14.52 7.77
N ILE A 202 8.51 -13.30 8.32
CA ILE A 202 7.28 -12.51 8.54
C ILE A 202 6.56 -12.26 7.21
N ASP A 203 7.27 -11.88 6.15
CA ASP A 203 6.68 -11.65 4.83
C ASP A 203 5.99 -12.91 4.30
N ILE A 204 6.61 -14.08 4.46
CA ILE A 204 6.03 -15.37 4.04
C ILE A 204 4.76 -15.66 4.83
N LEU A 205 4.81 -15.57 6.16
CA LEU A 205 3.67 -15.85 7.04
C LEU A 205 2.51 -14.88 6.80
N TYR A 206 2.80 -13.59 6.62
CA TYR A 206 1.79 -12.57 6.38
C TYR A 206 1.05 -12.74 5.04
N LYS A 207 1.68 -13.38 4.06
CA LYS A 207 1.09 -13.69 2.74
C LYS A 207 0.45 -15.07 2.65
N LEU A 208 0.43 -15.82 3.74
CA LEU A 208 -0.25 -17.11 3.77
C LEU A 208 -1.76 -16.94 3.70
N PRO A 209 -2.44 -17.69 2.84
CA PRO A 209 -3.91 -17.76 2.85
C PRO A 209 -4.39 -18.52 4.11
N SER A 210 -5.68 -18.40 4.46
CA SER A 210 -6.30 -19.05 5.62
C SER A 210 -5.99 -20.56 5.68
N LYS A 211 -6.07 -21.27 4.55
CA LYS A 211 -5.68 -22.70 4.46
C LYS A 211 -4.21 -22.97 4.82
N GLY A 212 -3.33 -21.99 4.63
CA GLY A 212 -1.93 -22.09 5.03
C GLY A 212 -1.77 -21.97 6.53
N TRP A 213 -2.51 -21.06 7.16
CA TRP A 213 -2.58 -20.92 8.61
C TRP A 213 -3.19 -22.17 9.27
N ASP A 214 -4.29 -22.72 8.73
CA ASP A 214 -4.89 -23.98 9.18
C ASP A 214 -3.85 -25.11 9.17
N ALA A 215 -3.06 -25.22 8.10
CA ALA A 215 -2.04 -26.26 7.99
C ALA A 215 -0.86 -26.07 8.97
N LEU A 216 -0.54 -24.83 9.36
CA LEU A 216 0.43 -24.56 10.43
C LEU A 216 -0.14 -24.93 11.80
N MET A 217 -1.40 -24.61 12.07
CA MET A 217 -2.09 -24.99 13.33
C MET A 217 -2.22 -26.50 13.46
N ASP A 218 -2.48 -27.23 12.37
CA ASP A 218 -2.53 -28.69 12.33
C ASP A 218 -1.15 -29.38 12.48
N GLY A 219 -0.05 -28.62 12.58
CA GLY A 219 1.31 -29.17 12.68
C GLY A 219 1.84 -29.83 11.40
N LYS A 220 1.21 -29.61 10.24
CA LYS A 220 1.58 -30.26 8.97
C LYS A 220 2.94 -29.84 8.42
N PHE A 221 3.43 -28.67 8.81
CA PHE A 221 4.73 -28.13 8.38
C PHE A 221 5.73 -28.02 9.51
N PHE A 222 5.27 -27.55 10.69
CA PHE A 222 6.11 -27.39 11.87
C PHE A 222 5.43 -28.09 13.04
N ASP A 223 6.14 -29.00 13.70
CA ASP A 223 5.64 -29.66 14.91
C ASP A 223 6.15 -28.94 16.17
N GLY A 224 5.30 -28.91 17.19
CA GLY A 224 5.66 -28.35 18.51
C GLY A 224 5.58 -26.82 18.62
N ILE A 225 5.19 -26.08 17.55
CA ILE A 225 5.07 -24.61 17.59
C ILE A 225 3.62 -24.12 17.49
N GLN A 226 2.63 -25.01 17.56
CA GLN A 226 1.21 -24.70 17.36
C GLN A 226 0.70 -23.55 18.24
N SER A 227 1.13 -23.51 19.50
CA SER A 227 0.77 -22.43 20.42
C SER A 227 1.28 -21.05 19.97
N ALA A 228 2.47 -20.99 19.36
CA ALA A 228 2.99 -19.74 18.79
C ALA A 228 2.23 -19.37 17.52
N VAL A 229 1.82 -20.35 16.70
CA VAL A 229 1.00 -20.16 15.51
C VAL A 229 -0.36 -19.59 15.88
N GLU A 230 -1.08 -20.21 16.82
CA GLU A 230 -2.39 -19.76 17.31
C GLU A 230 -2.32 -18.33 17.85
N LYS A 231 -1.37 -18.06 18.73
CA LYS A 231 -1.19 -16.72 19.32
C LYS A 231 -0.97 -15.65 18.26
N THR A 232 -0.15 -15.94 17.25
CA THR A 232 0.13 -14.99 16.17
C THR A 232 -1.10 -14.81 15.28
N HIS A 233 -1.77 -15.90 14.93
CA HIS A 233 -2.98 -15.88 14.12
C HIS A 233 -4.11 -15.09 14.79
N ASP A 234 -4.35 -15.34 16.08
CA ASP A 234 -5.35 -14.59 16.87
C ASP A 234 -5.04 -13.10 16.94
N ALA A 235 -3.76 -12.74 17.12
CA ALA A 235 -3.33 -11.33 17.06
C ALA A 235 -3.63 -10.70 15.69
N LEU A 236 -3.37 -11.41 14.58
CA LEU A 236 -3.69 -10.92 13.23
C LEU A 236 -5.18 -10.74 13.01
N LEU A 237 -6.01 -11.68 13.48
CA LEU A 237 -7.46 -11.55 13.43
C LEU A 237 -7.93 -10.32 14.21
N HIS A 238 -7.36 -10.08 15.40
CA HIS A 238 -7.70 -8.93 16.22
C HIS A 238 -7.36 -7.60 15.54
N PHE A 239 -6.21 -7.48 14.89
CA PHE A 239 -5.82 -6.28 14.14
C PHE A 239 -6.73 -5.99 12.95
N ASN A 240 -7.27 -7.02 12.31
CA ASN A 240 -8.14 -6.92 11.14
C ASN A 240 -9.62 -6.77 11.51
N TYR A 241 -9.97 -6.87 12.79
CA TYR A 241 -11.36 -6.78 13.24
C TYR A 241 -11.79 -5.32 13.42
N PHE A 242 -12.84 -4.91 12.70
CA PHE A 242 -13.38 -3.56 12.79
C PHE A 242 -14.91 -3.57 12.64
N LEU A 243 -15.61 -2.96 13.59
CA LEU A 243 -17.09 -2.86 13.61
C LEU A 243 -17.83 -4.19 13.41
N GLY A 244 -17.28 -5.29 13.89
CA GLY A 244 -17.90 -6.61 13.73
C GLY A 244 -17.57 -7.31 12.41
N LEU A 245 -16.70 -6.73 11.57
CA LEU A 245 -16.26 -7.30 10.30
C LEU A 245 -14.78 -7.68 10.39
N ASN A 246 -14.43 -8.86 9.91
CA ASN A 246 -13.05 -9.26 9.67
C ASN A 246 -12.69 -8.95 8.21
N ILE A 247 -11.72 -8.05 7.99
CA ILE A 247 -11.34 -7.59 6.63
C ILE A 247 -10.51 -8.64 5.90
N SER A 248 -9.96 -9.62 6.61
CA SER A 248 -9.19 -10.71 6.00
C SER A 248 -10.04 -11.87 5.46
N ASP A 249 -11.33 -11.90 5.74
CA ASP A 249 -12.27 -12.92 5.25
C ASP A 249 -12.79 -12.58 3.85
N THR A 250 -11.89 -12.64 2.83
CA THR A 250 -12.28 -12.55 1.41
C THR A 250 -11.81 -13.77 0.63
#